data_697c37a352ccd83cde5c6e5e5984f7c3
#
_entry.id   697c37a352ccd83cde5c6e5e5984f7c3
#
_cell.length_a   1.000
_cell.length_b   1.000
_cell.length_c   1.000
_cell.angle_alpha   90.00
_cell.angle_beta   90.00
_cell.angle_gamma   90.00
#
_symmetry.space_group_name_H-M   'P 1'
#
loop_
_entity.id
_entity.type
_entity.pdbx_description
1 polymer ?
#
loop_
_entity_poly.entity_id
_entity_poly.type
_entity_poly.pdbx_seq_one_letter_code
_entity_poly.pdbx_strand_id
1 'polypeptide(L)'
;MSVETKVLSASTRTNLEALKHHMKKLGFKYYEEKDGWIDFGTSLYEGFDGTGISKSNSISVHFGNRCIFSMIDDLDLYDKLPEVKQAILDFYEAEGIKE
;
A
#
# COMPACT_ATOMS: atom_id res chain seq x y z
N MET A 1 22.18 14.85 3.58
CA MET A 1 21.63 14.80 3.38
C MET A 1 20.87 14.93 3.23
N SER A 2 20.83 14.91 3.00
CA SER A 2 20.07 14.95 2.87
C SER A 2 19.14 14.68 2.93
N VAL A 3 18.77 15.16 3.13
CA VAL A 3 17.80 14.85 3.18
C VAL A 3 17.20 14.28 2.37
N GLU A 4 17.04 13.77 2.43
CA GLU A 4 16.61 13.33 1.63
C GLU A 4 15.44 13.25 1.33
N THR A 5 14.99 14.02 0.95
CA THR A 5 13.81 13.92 0.24
C THR A 5 13.86 12.70 -0.54
N LYS A 6 13.06 11.80 -0.24
CA LYS A 6 12.99 10.64 -1.00
C LYS A 6 12.22 10.94 -2.22
N VAL A 7 12.90 11.45 -3.20
CA VAL A 7 12.31 11.58 -4.52
C VAL A 7 12.33 10.21 -5.12
N LEU A 8 11.16 9.64 -5.34
CA LEU A 8 11.06 8.35 -5.98
C LEU A 8 11.57 8.45 -7.41
N SER A 9 12.28 7.43 -7.86
CA SER A 9 12.71 7.35 -9.25
C SER A 9 11.49 7.27 -10.16
N ALA A 10 11.67 7.54 -11.44
CA ALA A 10 10.57 7.45 -12.39
C ALA A 10 10.00 6.03 -12.45
N SER A 11 10.86 5.02 -12.41
CA SER A 11 10.41 3.63 -12.46
C SER A 11 9.67 3.25 -11.19
N THR A 12 10.14 3.68 -10.03
CA THR A 12 9.43 3.42 -8.77
C THR A 12 8.05 4.06 -8.79
N ARG A 13 7.98 5.29 -9.28
CA ARG A 13 6.70 5.99 -9.37
C ARG A 13 5.74 5.24 -10.28
N THR A 14 6.21 4.74 -11.40
CA THR A 14 5.38 3.97 -12.34
C THR A 14 4.87 2.69 -11.70
N ASN A 15 5.76 1.98 -11.02
CA ASN A 15 5.39 0.72 -10.37
C ASN A 15 4.38 0.96 -9.24
N LEU A 16 4.56 2.05 -8.50
CA LEU A 16 3.67 2.40 -7.41
C LEU A 16 2.28 2.78 -7.94
N GLU A 17 2.21 3.50 -9.05
CA GLU A 17 0.93 3.86 -9.65
C GLU A 17 0.20 2.61 -10.15
N ALA A 18 0.94 1.65 -10.70
CA ALA A 18 0.34 0.39 -11.12
C ALA A 18 -0.22 -0.37 -9.92
N LEU A 19 0.52 -0.38 -8.81
CA LEU A 19 0.04 -1.00 -7.58
C LEU A 19 -1.23 -0.32 -7.06
N LYS A 20 -1.24 1.01 -7.02
CA LYS A 20 -2.41 1.76 -6.57
C LYS A 20 -3.63 1.43 -7.42
N HIS A 21 -3.45 1.37 -8.72
CA HIS A 21 -4.54 1.06 -9.65
C HIS A 21 -5.09 -0.33 -9.39
N HIS A 22 -4.21 -1.30 -9.20
CA HIS A 22 -4.60 -2.68 -8.94
C HIS A 22 -5.34 -2.79 -7.60
N MET A 23 -4.81 -2.14 -6.57
CA MET A 23 -5.43 -2.16 -5.25
C MET A 23 -6.83 -1.55 -5.29
N LYS A 24 -7.00 -0.47 -6.06
CA LYS A 24 -8.31 0.16 -6.22
C LYS A 24 -9.31 -0.82 -6.83
N LYS A 25 -8.89 -1.58 -7.82
CA LYS A 25 -9.76 -2.60 -8.43
C LYS A 25 -10.17 -3.67 -7.44
N LEU A 26 -9.31 -3.97 -6.48
CA LEU A 26 -9.58 -5.00 -5.49
C LEU A 26 -10.36 -4.49 -4.29
N GLY A 27 -10.72 -3.21 -4.28
CA GLY A 27 -11.55 -2.64 -3.23
C GLY A 27 -10.85 -1.70 -2.27
N PHE A 28 -9.53 -1.58 -2.38
CA PHE A 28 -8.74 -0.68 -1.54
C PHE A 28 -8.65 0.66 -2.25
N LYS A 29 -9.69 1.48 -2.07
CA LYS A 29 -9.87 2.71 -2.83
C LYS A 29 -9.00 3.86 -2.36
N TYR A 30 -8.60 3.84 -1.10
CA TYR A 30 -7.87 4.93 -0.49
C TYR A 30 -6.44 4.53 -0.21
N TYR A 31 -5.54 5.47 -0.26
CA TYR A 31 -4.16 5.22 0.11
C TYR A 31 -3.57 6.45 0.77
N GLU A 32 -2.53 6.23 1.54
CA GLU A 32 -1.78 7.30 2.18
C GLU A 32 -0.32 6.95 2.11
N GLU A 33 0.46 7.76 1.41
CA GLU A 33 1.90 7.53 1.30
C GLU A 33 2.58 8.14 2.50
N LYS A 34 3.49 7.37 3.07
CA LYS A 34 4.27 7.80 4.23
C LYS A 34 5.74 7.56 3.94
N ASP A 35 6.59 8.11 4.82
CA ASP A 35 8.03 7.89 4.67
C ASP A 35 8.32 6.41 4.91
N GLY A 36 8.66 5.71 3.85
CA GLY A 36 9.03 4.30 3.95
C GLY A 36 7.92 3.29 3.70
N TRP A 37 6.67 3.71 3.59
CA TRP A 37 5.60 2.76 3.27
C TRP A 37 4.37 3.48 2.76
N ILE A 38 3.40 2.68 2.25
CA ILE A 38 2.11 3.20 1.83
C ILE A 38 1.02 2.34 2.48
N ASP A 39 -0.01 3.00 2.98
CA ASP A 39 -1.18 2.32 3.55
C ASP A 39 -2.30 2.35 2.53
N PHE A 40 -2.93 1.19 2.32
CA PHE A 40 -4.13 1.09 1.49
C PHE A 40 -5.30 0.75 2.39
N GLY A 41 -6.46 1.32 2.12
CA GLY A 41 -7.64 1.07 2.91
C GLY A 41 -8.92 1.20 2.14
N THR A 42 -10.00 0.77 2.78
CA THR A 42 -11.33 0.79 2.16
C THR A 42 -12.16 1.97 2.63
N SER A 43 -11.75 2.63 3.71
CA SER A 43 -12.48 3.77 4.26
C SER A 43 -11.52 4.73 4.94
N LEU A 44 -11.99 5.94 5.17
CA LEU A 44 -11.22 6.95 5.88
C LEU A 44 -11.62 6.94 7.36
N TYR A 45 -10.64 7.17 8.19
CA TYR A 45 -10.85 7.27 9.62
C TYR A 45 -11.25 8.69 9.96
N GLU A 46 -12.35 8.85 10.70
CA GLU A 46 -12.80 10.16 11.13
C GLU A 46 -12.30 10.40 12.55
N GLY A 47 -11.03 10.79 12.64
CA GLY A 47 -10.43 11.15 13.90
C GLY A 47 -10.45 12.64 14.12
N PHE A 48 -9.51 13.12 14.91
CA PHE A 48 -9.44 14.53 15.24
C PHE A 48 -9.34 15.42 14.02
N ASP A 49 -8.56 15.03 13.06
CA ASP A 49 -8.32 15.83 11.87
C ASP A 49 -9.18 15.39 10.70
N GLY A 50 -10.00 14.36 10.89
CA GLY A 50 -10.90 13.87 9.83
C GLY A 50 -10.19 13.28 8.64
N THR A 51 -8.90 12.97 8.77
CA THR A 51 -8.10 12.43 7.66
C THR A 51 -7.44 11.15 8.08
N GLY A 52 -6.90 10.44 7.08
CA GLY A 52 -6.18 9.21 7.33
C GLY A 52 -7.01 7.99 6.98
N ILE A 53 -6.30 6.89 6.82
CA ILE A 53 -6.89 5.61 6.44
C ILE A 53 -7.35 4.87 7.69
N SER A 54 -8.58 4.37 7.66
CA SER A 54 -9.06 3.53 8.75
C SER A 54 -8.20 2.27 8.82
N LYS A 55 -7.80 1.89 10.02
CA LYS A 55 -7.01 0.68 10.22
C LYS A 55 -7.82 -0.58 9.95
N SER A 56 -9.13 -0.49 10.06
CA SER A 56 -10.00 -1.63 9.74
C SER A 56 -9.98 -1.84 8.22
N ASN A 57 -9.70 -3.07 7.82
CA ASN A 57 -9.61 -3.44 6.41
C ASN A 57 -8.56 -2.61 5.67
N SER A 58 -7.33 -2.67 6.19
CA SER A 58 -6.22 -1.92 5.64
C SER A 58 -5.01 -2.83 5.44
N ILE A 59 -4.11 -2.39 4.57
CA ILE A 59 -2.86 -3.09 4.28
C ILE A 59 -1.75 -2.05 4.19
N SER A 60 -0.65 -2.30 4.90
CA SER A 60 0.53 -1.45 4.84
C SER A 60 1.63 -2.17 4.07
N VAL A 61 2.17 -1.51 3.07
CA VAL A 61 3.21 -2.06 2.19
C VAL A 61 4.48 -1.25 2.40
N HIS A 62 5.53 -1.89 2.90
CA HIS A 62 6.79 -1.22 3.18
C HIS A 62 7.65 -1.20 1.92
N PHE A 63 8.47 -0.16 1.80
CA PHE A 63 9.32 0.02 0.62
C PHE A 63 10.75 -0.50 0.83
N GLY A 64 11.18 -0.59 2.06
CA GLY A 64 12.57 -0.97 2.36
C GLY A 64 12.80 -2.47 2.46
N ASN A 65 11.74 -3.24 2.66
CA ASN A 65 11.82 -4.69 2.73
C ASN A 65 10.44 -5.26 2.39
N ARG A 66 10.38 -6.58 2.27
CA ARG A 66 9.13 -7.25 1.91
C ARG A 66 8.27 -7.47 3.15
N CYS A 67 7.84 -6.37 3.74
CA CYS A 67 7.06 -6.40 4.96
C CYS A 67 5.66 -5.88 4.66
N ILE A 68 4.65 -6.72 4.87
CA ILE A 68 3.26 -6.38 4.60
C ILE A 68 2.48 -6.60 5.88
N PHE A 69 1.79 -5.57 6.32
CA PHE A 69 0.88 -5.70 7.47
C PHE A 69 -0.54 -5.55 6.98
N SER A 70 -1.41 -6.45 7.42
CA SER A 70 -2.81 -6.36 7.02
C SER A 70 -3.71 -6.56 8.22
N MET A 71 -4.85 -5.89 8.19
CA MET A 71 -5.88 -6.02 9.20
C MET A 71 -7.21 -6.08 8.45
N ILE A 72 -7.65 -7.28 8.12
CA ILE A 72 -8.82 -7.51 7.27
C ILE A 72 -9.88 -8.27 8.04
N ASP A 73 -11.04 -7.64 8.22
CA ASP A 73 -12.19 -8.25 8.87
C ASP A 73 -13.28 -8.65 7.87
N ASP A 74 -13.32 -7.97 6.75
CA ASP A 74 -14.35 -8.19 5.73
C ASP A 74 -14.04 -9.48 4.96
N LEU A 75 -14.99 -10.41 4.95
CA LEU A 75 -14.78 -11.72 4.34
C LEU A 75 -14.55 -11.63 2.83
N ASP A 76 -15.23 -10.70 2.16
CA ASP A 76 -15.05 -10.54 0.72
C ASP A 76 -13.64 -10.07 0.41
N LEU A 77 -13.11 -9.16 1.22
CA LEU A 77 -11.73 -8.70 1.05
C LEU A 77 -10.75 -9.80 1.41
N TYR A 78 -11.06 -10.57 2.44
CA TYR A 78 -10.20 -11.67 2.85
C TYR A 78 -10.02 -12.67 1.71
N ASP A 79 -11.09 -12.95 0.98
CA ASP A 79 -11.04 -13.85 -0.16
C ASP A 79 -10.18 -13.30 -1.31
N LYS A 80 -9.97 -11.99 -1.34
CA LYS A 80 -9.14 -11.35 -2.37
C LYS A 80 -7.68 -11.23 -1.97
N LEU A 81 -7.33 -11.61 -0.73
CA LEU A 81 -5.95 -11.48 -0.25
C LEU A 81 -4.91 -12.14 -1.15
N PRO A 82 -5.15 -13.32 -1.73
CA PRO A 82 -4.15 -13.89 -2.63
C PRO A 82 -3.84 -12.98 -3.82
N GLU A 83 -4.86 -12.35 -4.41
CA GLU A 83 -4.66 -11.41 -5.50
C GLU A 83 -3.95 -10.14 -5.04
N VAL A 84 -4.32 -9.66 -3.85
CA VAL A 84 -3.69 -8.47 -3.27
C VAL A 84 -2.21 -8.73 -3.02
N LYS A 85 -1.91 -9.89 -2.41
CA LYS A 85 -0.52 -10.25 -2.14
C LYS A 85 0.28 -10.38 -3.42
N GLN A 86 -0.32 -10.95 -4.46
CA GLN A 86 0.38 -11.10 -5.73
C GLN A 86 0.70 -9.73 -6.33
N ALA A 87 -0.23 -8.79 -6.26
CA ALA A 87 0.02 -7.44 -6.76
C ALA A 87 1.17 -6.77 -6.01
N ILE A 88 1.23 -6.97 -4.70
CA ILE A 88 2.30 -6.41 -3.89
C ILE A 88 3.63 -7.09 -4.19
N LEU A 89 3.61 -8.40 -4.35
CA LEU A 89 4.84 -9.13 -4.70
C LEU A 89 5.36 -8.71 -6.07
N ASP A 90 4.46 -8.47 -7.03
CA ASP A 90 4.86 -7.98 -8.34
C ASP A 90 5.52 -6.61 -8.23
N PHE A 91 5.00 -5.76 -7.35
CA PHE A 91 5.59 -4.46 -7.08
C PHE A 91 7.01 -4.64 -6.50
N TYR A 92 7.16 -5.53 -5.52
CA TYR A 92 8.46 -5.78 -4.91
C TYR A 92 9.46 -6.32 -5.94
N GLU A 93 9.01 -7.21 -6.81
CA GLU A 93 9.87 -7.75 -7.87
C GLU A 93 10.30 -6.65 -8.81
N ALA A 94 9.36 -5.80 -9.22
CA ALA A 94 9.66 -4.72 -10.15
C ALA A 94 10.65 -3.72 -9.54
N GLU A 95 10.57 -3.54 -8.21
CA GLU A 95 11.46 -2.61 -7.51
C GLU A 95 12.78 -3.25 -7.08
N GLY A 96 12.91 -4.57 -7.19
CA GLY A 96 14.10 -5.25 -6.73
C GLY A 96 14.22 -5.29 -5.22
N ILE A 97 13.10 -5.18 -4.50
CA ILE A 97 13.11 -5.20 -3.04
C ILE A 97 13.29 -6.64 -2.56
N LYS A 98 14.27 -6.84 -1.70
CA LYS A 98 14.61 -8.16 -1.17
C LYS A 98 14.11 -8.31 0.26
N GLU A 99 13.98 -9.55 0.64
CA GLU A 99 13.59 -9.86 2.02
C GLU A 99 14.64 -9.46 3.00
#